data_b0e22229b312d1e5afa89b2ec1a2fa20
#
_entry.id   b0e22229b312d1e5afa89b2ec1a2fa20
#
_cell.length_a   1.000
_cell.length_b   1.000
_cell.length_c   1.000
_cell.angle_alpha   90.00
_cell.angle_beta   90.00
_cell.angle_gamma   90.00
#
_symmetry.space_group_name_H-M   'P 1'
#
loop_
_entity.id
_entity.type
_entity.pdbx_description
1 polymer ?
#
loop_
_entity_poly.entity_id
_entity_poly.type
_entity_poly.pdbx_seq_one_letter_code
_entity_poly.pdbx_strand_id
1 'polypeptide(L)'
;LGSCVLSSGYYDAYYLKALRVKALIKKAFDNAFAKYDIIIGPVAPTTAPKLGSSLADPIKMYLGDIYTISLNLAGLPGMSIPCGVDSNGLPIGMQIIGDCFKEHNIIRAAYTYELARGRFKTPYDKEVQ
;
A
#
# COMPACT_ATOMS: atom_id res chain seq x y z
N LEU A 1 3.48 0.12 21.69
CA LEU A 1 3.53 -1.33 21.46
C LEU A 1 4.98 -1.84 21.36
N GLY A 2 5.90 -1.14 20.69
CA GLY A 2 7.30 -1.59 20.51
C GLY A 2 8.06 -1.80 21.82
N SER A 3 7.90 -0.94 22.81
CA SER A 3 8.56 -1.07 24.12
C SER A 3 8.06 -2.26 24.96
N CYS A 4 6.79 -2.65 24.79
CA CYS A 4 6.21 -3.80 25.47
C CYS A 4 6.73 -5.13 24.91
N VAL A 5 7.01 -5.19 23.62
CA VAL A 5 7.52 -6.38 22.91
C VAL A 5 9.00 -6.66 23.25
N LEU A 6 9.74 -5.64 23.70
CA LEU A 6 11.14 -5.75 24.11
C LEU A 6 11.33 -6.08 25.60
N SER A 7 10.25 -6.18 26.39
CA SER A 7 10.35 -6.56 27.79
C SER A 7 10.69 -8.04 27.94
N SER A 8 11.50 -8.36 28.97
CA SER A 8 11.98 -9.73 29.24
C SER A 8 10.83 -10.71 29.37
N GLY A 9 10.91 -11.84 28.68
CA GLY A 9 9.87 -12.89 28.63
C GLY A 9 9.01 -12.90 27.36
N TYR A 10 8.86 -11.76 26.67
CA TYR A 10 8.14 -11.69 25.38
C TYR A 10 9.09 -11.66 24.18
N TYR A 11 10.40 -11.43 24.40
CA TYR A 11 11.39 -11.30 23.35
C TYR A 11 11.50 -12.55 22.48
N ASP A 12 11.74 -13.72 23.10
CA ASP A 12 11.95 -14.96 22.35
C ASP A 12 10.65 -15.50 21.72
N ALA A 13 9.53 -15.40 22.44
CA ALA A 13 8.27 -15.99 21.98
C ALA A 13 7.61 -15.19 20.87
N TYR A 14 7.66 -13.85 20.93
CA TYR A 14 6.92 -12.98 20.01
C TYR A 14 7.82 -12.21 19.06
N TYR A 15 8.88 -11.60 19.55
CA TYR A 15 9.77 -10.77 18.73
C TYR A 15 10.53 -11.56 17.67
N LEU A 16 11.16 -12.69 18.06
CA LEU A 16 11.88 -13.54 17.10
C LEU A 16 10.93 -14.16 16.09
N LYS A 17 9.71 -14.55 16.52
CA LYS A 17 8.69 -15.05 15.61
C LYS A 17 8.25 -13.98 14.60
N ALA A 18 8.04 -12.74 15.04
CA ALA A 18 7.72 -11.61 14.18
C ALA A 18 8.83 -11.32 13.16
N LEU A 19 10.09 -11.35 13.57
CA LEU A 19 11.24 -11.18 12.67
C LEU A 19 11.32 -12.29 11.61
N ARG A 20 11.02 -13.53 11.97
CA ARG A 20 10.97 -14.65 11.02
C ARG A 20 9.86 -14.46 9.98
N VAL A 21 8.66 -14.04 10.42
CA VAL A 21 7.56 -13.72 9.51
C VAL A 21 7.92 -12.57 8.59
N LYS A 22 8.52 -11.49 9.13
CA LYS A 22 9.01 -10.36 8.35
C LYS A 22 10.02 -10.81 7.28
N ALA A 23 10.96 -11.69 7.63
CA ALA A 23 11.93 -12.23 6.68
C ALA A 23 11.28 -13.07 5.57
N LEU A 24 10.23 -13.84 5.88
CA LEU A 24 9.46 -14.59 4.88
C LEU A 24 8.72 -13.68 3.90
N ILE A 25 8.10 -12.60 4.42
CA ILE A 25 7.44 -11.59 3.59
C ILE A 25 8.46 -10.96 2.64
N LYS A 26 9.61 -10.50 3.17
CA LYS A 26 10.69 -9.93 2.34
C LYS A 26 11.14 -10.91 1.27
N LYS A 27 11.42 -12.17 1.62
CA LYS A 27 11.84 -13.19 0.66
C LYS A 27 10.83 -13.42 -0.46
N ALA A 28 9.52 -13.33 -0.17
CA ALA A 28 8.49 -13.45 -1.21
C ALA A 28 8.59 -12.31 -2.24
N PHE A 29 8.81 -11.07 -1.78
CA PHE A 29 9.05 -9.93 -2.67
C PHE A 29 10.38 -10.06 -3.43
N ASP A 30 11.48 -10.48 -2.78
CA ASP A 30 12.78 -10.69 -3.44
C ASP A 30 12.66 -11.71 -4.58
N ASN A 31 11.90 -12.79 -4.38
CA ASN A 31 11.63 -13.78 -5.43
C ASN A 31 10.81 -13.21 -6.61
N ALA A 32 9.89 -12.29 -6.33
CA ALA A 32 9.12 -11.59 -7.37
C ALA A 32 10.01 -10.61 -8.14
N PHE A 33 10.81 -9.79 -7.44
CA PHE A 33 11.73 -8.83 -8.06
C PHE A 33 12.92 -9.46 -8.79
N ALA A 34 13.22 -10.74 -8.55
CA ALA A 34 14.13 -11.49 -9.40
C ALA A 34 13.60 -11.71 -10.85
N LYS A 35 12.29 -11.49 -11.08
CA LYS A 35 11.61 -11.72 -12.36
C LYS A 35 10.94 -10.46 -12.92
N TYR A 36 10.57 -9.52 -12.07
CA TYR A 36 9.77 -8.34 -12.42
C TYR A 36 10.42 -7.08 -11.89
N ASP A 37 10.32 -5.99 -12.62
CA ASP A 37 10.88 -4.67 -12.24
C ASP A 37 9.97 -3.92 -11.26
N ILE A 38 8.66 -4.12 -11.34
CA ILE A 38 7.64 -3.49 -10.49
C ILE A 38 6.52 -4.48 -10.21
N ILE A 39 5.81 -4.25 -9.09
CA ILE A 39 4.56 -4.94 -8.75
C ILE A 39 3.46 -3.88 -8.67
N ILE A 40 2.31 -4.16 -9.28
CA ILE A 40 1.16 -3.26 -9.28
C ILE A 40 -0.01 -3.95 -8.58
N GLY A 41 -0.73 -3.21 -7.76
CA GLY A 41 -1.91 -3.71 -7.07
C GLY A 41 -2.82 -2.59 -6.57
N PRO A 42 -3.96 -2.92 -5.97
CA PRO A 42 -4.82 -1.93 -5.31
C PRO A 42 -4.12 -1.36 -4.08
N VAL A 43 -4.35 -0.08 -3.75
CA VAL A 43 -3.84 0.53 -2.52
C VAL A 43 -4.74 0.26 -1.32
N ALA A 44 -6.04 0.13 -1.55
CA ALA A 44 -7.04 -0.17 -0.54
C ALA A 44 -8.14 -1.09 -1.11
N PRO A 45 -8.83 -1.87 -0.27
CA PRO A 45 -9.89 -2.78 -0.70
C PRO A 45 -11.14 -2.06 -1.23
N THR A 46 -11.38 -0.84 -0.76
CA THR A 46 -12.56 -0.03 -1.08
C THR A 46 -12.16 1.42 -1.32
N THR A 47 -13.03 2.19 -1.94
CA THR A 47 -12.94 3.65 -1.96
C THR A 47 -13.16 4.23 -0.55
N ALA A 48 -12.98 5.55 -0.39
CA ALA A 48 -13.06 6.22 0.90
C ALA A 48 -14.38 5.91 1.64
N PRO A 49 -14.33 5.47 2.91
CA PRO A 49 -15.51 5.21 3.70
C PRO A 49 -16.18 6.53 4.11
N LYS A 50 -17.47 6.46 4.48
CA LYS A 50 -18.17 7.62 5.06
C LYS A 50 -17.52 8.02 6.38
N LEU A 51 -17.48 9.33 6.65
CA LEU A 51 -16.95 9.85 7.92
C LEU A 51 -17.65 9.18 9.11
N GLY A 52 -16.85 8.73 10.09
CA GLY A 52 -17.34 8.06 11.30
C GLY A 52 -17.67 6.57 11.14
N SER A 53 -17.78 6.02 9.94
CA SER A 53 -18.17 4.61 9.75
C SER A 53 -17.08 3.61 10.16
N SER A 54 -15.80 4.00 10.11
CA SER A 54 -14.66 3.17 10.51
C SER A 54 -14.53 3.02 12.03
N LEU A 55 -15.10 3.94 12.81
CA LEU A 55 -15.09 3.89 14.29
C LEU A 55 -16.01 2.78 14.84
N ALA A 56 -17.01 2.36 14.07
CA ALA A 56 -17.99 1.36 14.47
C ALA A 56 -17.50 -0.09 14.32
N ASP A 57 -16.46 -0.33 13.50
CA ASP A 57 -15.96 -1.67 13.20
C ASP A 57 -14.42 -1.68 13.09
N PRO A 58 -13.71 -2.02 14.18
CA PRO A 58 -12.25 -2.07 14.19
C PRO A 58 -11.65 -3.03 13.15
N ILE A 59 -12.36 -4.12 12.81
CA ILE A 59 -11.88 -5.09 11.84
C ILE A 59 -11.84 -4.48 10.44
N LYS A 60 -12.87 -3.73 10.06
CA LYS A 60 -12.89 -3.00 8.78
C LYS A 60 -11.77 -1.96 8.67
N MET A 61 -11.45 -1.31 9.78
CA MET A 61 -10.33 -0.37 9.83
C MET A 61 -8.99 -1.08 9.56
N TYR A 62 -8.74 -2.24 10.20
CA TYR A 62 -7.52 -3.03 9.96
C TYR A 62 -7.45 -3.59 8.54
N LEU A 63 -8.58 -4.02 7.98
CA LEU A 63 -8.63 -4.52 6.61
C LEU A 63 -8.37 -3.43 5.57
N GLY A 64 -8.57 -2.15 5.91
CA GLY A 64 -8.25 -1.02 5.04
C GLY A 64 -6.78 -0.98 4.61
N ASP A 65 -5.87 -1.41 5.47
CA ASP A 65 -4.41 -1.34 5.25
C ASP A 65 -3.80 -2.64 4.72
N ILE A 66 -4.63 -3.66 4.42
CA ILE A 66 -4.15 -5.02 4.11
C ILE A 66 -3.14 -5.07 2.95
N TYR A 67 -3.28 -4.18 1.96
CA TYR A 67 -2.40 -4.15 0.79
C TYR A 67 -1.13 -3.31 1.00
N THR A 68 -1.12 -2.41 2.00
CA THR A 68 0.03 -1.52 2.24
C THR A 68 0.95 -2.01 3.37
N ILE A 69 0.45 -2.87 4.26
CA ILE A 69 1.24 -3.40 5.37
C ILE A 69 2.43 -4.25 4.88
N SER A 70 2.23 -5.10 3.88
CA SER A 70 3.25 -6.06 3.42
C SER A 70 4.51 -5.38 2.87
N LEU A 71 4.35 -4.32 2.07
CA LEU A 71 5.49 -3.58 1.54
C LEU A 71 6.26 -2.83 2.64
N ASN A 72 5.54 -2.28 3.63
CA ASN A 72 6.16 -1.61 4.79
C ASN A 72 6.96 -2.60 5.64
N LEU A 73 6.43 -3.81 5.87
CA LEU A 73 7.15 -4.88 6.58
C LEU A 73 8.37 -5.35 5.80
N ALA A 74 8.29 -5.41 4.48
CA ALA A 74 9.40 -5.79 3.61
C ALA A 74 10.46 -4.68 3.47
N GLY A 75 10.15 -3.42 3.86
CA GLY A 75 11.04 -2.27 3.72
C GLY A 75 11.24 -1.87 2.26
N LEU A 76 10.20 -1.94 1.45
CA LEU A 76 10.22 -1.64 0.02
C LEU A 76 9.66 -0.26 -0.29
N PRO A 77 10.18 0.42 -1.32
CA PRO A 77 9.59 1.66 -1.81
C PRO A 77 8.27 1.38 -2.53
N GLY A 78 7.30 2.28 -2.36
CA GLY A 78 6.03 2.22 -3.06
C GLY A 78 5.44 3.60 -3.29
N MET A 79 4.61 3.71 -4.32
CA MET A 79 3.90 4.93 -4.69
C MET A 79 2.42 4.62 -4.92
N SER A 80 1.55 5.45 -4.39
CA SER A 80 0.12 5.42 -4.70
C SER A 80 -0.20 6.48 -5.75
N ILE A 81 -0.92 6.07 -6.78
CA ILE A 81 -1.41 6.97 -7.84
C ILE A 81 -2.90 6.72 -8.10
N PRO A 82 -3.68 7.73 -8.50
CA PRO A 82 -5.07 7.53 -8.86
C PRO A 82 -5.18 6.75 -10.18
N CYS A 83 -6.02 5.72 -10.21
CA CYS A 83 -6.22 4.89 -11.41
C CYS A 83 -7.65 4.88 -11.94
N GLY A 84 -8.59 5.49 -11.26
CA GLY A 84 -9.98 5.56 -11.67
C GLY A 84 -10.85 6.24 -10.64
N VAL A 85 -12.15 6.16 -10.88
CA VAL A 85 -13.20 6.57 -9.94
C VAL A 85 -14.25 5.46 -9.86
N ASP A 86 -14.88 5.32 -8.72
CA ASP A 86 -16.00 4.39 -8.55
C ASP A 86 -17.32 4.97 -9.11
N SER A 87 -18.41 4.22 -8.99
CA SER A 87 -19.74 4.63 -9.44
C SER A 87 -20.27 5.90 -8.75
N ASN A 88 -19.70 6.28 -7.60
CA ASN A 88 -20.04 7.48 -6.85
C ASN A 88 -19.09 8.66 -7.16
N GLY A 89 -18.12 8.47 -8.05
CA GLY A 89 -17.10 9.47 -8.38
C GLY A 89 -15.95 9.55 -7.38
N LEU A 90 -15.84 8.61 -6.41
CA LEU A 90 -14.73 8.57 -5.45
C LEU A 90 -13.47 8.00 -6.11
N PRO A 91 -12.29 8.56 -5.82
CA PRO A 91 -11.04 8.12 -6.44
C PRO A 91 -10.66 6.68 -6.00
N ILE A 92 -10.16 5.91 -6.96
CA ILE A 92 -9.56 4.60 -6.75
C ILE A 92 -8.05 4.73 -6.86
N GLY A 93 -7.32 4.23 -5.86
CA GLY A 93 -5.87 4.23 -5.82
C GLY A 93 -5.26 2.92 -6.30
N MET A 94 -4.18 3.04 -7.08
CA MET A 94 -3.31 1.94 -7.46
C MET A 94 -1.96 2.14 -6.79
N GLN A 95 -1.36 1.10 -6.21
CA GLN A 95 0.01 1.15 -5.72
C GLN A 95 0.96 0.51 -6.74
N ILE A 96 2.13 1.11 -6.86
CA ILE A 96 3.27 0.60 -7.61
C ILE A 96 4.38 0.37 -6.59
N ILE A 97 4.89 -0.86 -6.50
CA ILE A 97 5.94 -1.27 -5.58
C ILE A 97 7.19 -1.58 -6.40
N GLY A 98 8.34 -1.10 -5.96
CA GLY A 98 9.64 -1.39 -6.54
C GLY A 98 10.55 -2.15 -5.57
N ASP A 99 11.64 -2.68 -6.08
CA ASP A 99 12.72 -3.23 -5.28
C ASP A 99 13.49 -2.12 -4.53
N CYS A 100 14.23 -2.50 -3.51
CA CYS A 100 15.05 -1.58 -2.72
C CYS A 100 15.96 -0.72 -3.62
N PHE A 101 15.96 0.60 -3.40
CA PHE A 101 16.74 1.58 -4.17
C PHE A 101 16.41 1.63 -5.66
N LYS A 102 15.21 1.17 -6.07
CA LYS A 102 14.71 1.19 -7.44
C LYS A 102 13.53 2.17 -7.61
N GLU A 103 13.49 3.26 -6.84
CA GLU A 103 12.43 4.28 -6.89
C GLU A 103 12.26 4.87 -8.29
N HIS A 104 13.34 4.94 -9.07
CA HIS A 104 13.27 5.40 -10.46
C HIS A 104 12.37 4.54 -11.36
N ASN A 105 12.29 3.23 -11.11
CA ASN A 105 11.37 2.34 -11.85
C ASN A 105 9.91 2.67 -11.52
N ILE A 106 9.62 2.93 -10.24
CA ILE A 106 8.29 3.33 -9.76
C ILE A 106 7.87 4.64 -10.42
N ILE A 107 8.73 5.66 -10.35
CA ILE A 107 8.46 7.00 -10.90
C ILE A 107 8.24 6.91 -12.41
N ARG A 108 9.08 6.17 -13.13
CA ARG A 108 8.96 5.98 -14.57
C ARG A 108 7.65 5.29 -14.96
N ALA A 109 7.28 4.22 -14.23
CA ALA A 109 6.02 3.52 -14.45
C ALA A 109 4.82 4.41 -14.16
N ALA A 110 4.82 5.13 -13.03
CA ALA A 110 3.76 6.05 -12.65
C ALA A 110 3.58 7.17 -13.67
N TYR A 111 4.67 7.79 -14.12
CA TYR A 111 4.66 8.86 -15.13
C TYR A 111 4.14 8.36 -16.49
N THR A 112 4.62 7.18 -16.94
CA THR A 112 4.15 6.59 -18.18
C THR A 112 2.66 6.27 -18.14
N TYR A 113 2.19 5.74 -17.02
CA TYR A 113 0.77 5.49 -16.80
C TYR A 113 -0.04 6.78 -16.80
N GLU A 114 0.43 7.82 -16.12
CA GLU A 114 -0.25 9.12 -16.06
C GLU A 114 -0.40 9.75 -17.45
N LEU A 115 0.64 9.69 -18.29
CA LEU A 115 0.59 10.16 -19.67
C LEU A 115 -0.43 9.36 -20.51
N ALA A 116 -0.46 8.03 -20.36
CA ALA A 116 -1.37 7.17 -21.11
C ALA A 116 -2.84 7.32 -20.68
N ARG A 117 -3.07 7.52 -19.38
CA ARG A 117 -4.39 7.68 -18.80
C ARG A 117 -5.02 9.04 -19.09
N GLY A 118 -4.18 10.08 -19.16
CA GLY A 118 -4.63 11.47 -19.21
C GLY A 118 -5.11 12.02 -17.85
N ARG A 119 -5.67 13.21 -17.85
CA ARG A 119 -6.12 13.90 -16.64
C ARG A 119 -7.46 13.33 -16.15
N PHE A 120 -7.56 13.00 -14.87
CA PHE A 120 -8.83 12.74 -14.22
C PHE A 120 -9.58 14.03 -13.96
N LYS A 121 -10.88 14.03 -14.28
CA LYS A 121 -11.79 15.06 -13.76
C LYS A 121 -12.11 14.69 -12.32
N THR A 122 -11.69 15.53 -11.40
CA THR A 122 -12.05 15.43 -9.98
C THR A 122 -13.39 16.13 -9.72
N PRO A 123 -14.09 15.86 -8.62
CA PRO A 123 -15.27 16.64 -8.23
C PRO A 123 -14.98 18.14 -8.16
N TYR A 124 -13.76 18.54 -7.75
CA TYR A 124 -13.30 19.93 -7.69
C TYR A 124 -13.29 20.60 -9.08
N ASP A 125 -12.95 19.87 -10.14
CA ASP A 125 -12.92 20.40 -11.51
C ASP A 125 -14.33 20.76 -12.03
N LYS A 126 -15.41 20.35 -11.34
CA LYS A 126 -16.82 20.68 -11.67
C LYS A 126 -17.28 21.98 -11.02
N GLU A 127 -16.60 22.43 -9.94
CA GLU A 127 -16.99 23.62 -9.20
C GLU A 127 -16.37 24.91 -9.76
N VAL A 128 -15.41 24.79 -10.68
CA VAL A 128 -14.65 25.91 -11.29
C VAL A 128 -15.18 26.29 -12.67
N GLN A 129 -16.32 25.73 -13.10
CA GLN A 129 -17.09 26.15 -14.27
C GLN A 129 -18.29 27.00 -13.88
#